data_396d492ffaa22b93f16da724dc4a01bc
#
_entry.id   396d492ffaa22b93f16da724dc4a01bc
#
_cell.length_a   1.000
_cell.length_b   1.000
_cell.length_c   1.000
_cell.angle_alpha   90.00
_cell.angle_beta   90.00
_cell.angle_gamma   90.00
#
_symmetry.space_group_name_H-M   'P 1'
#
loop_
_entity.id
_entity.type
_entity.pdbx_description
1 polymer ?
#
loop_
_entity_poly.entity_id
_entity_poly.type
_entity_poly.pdbx_seq_one_letter_code
_entity_poly.pdbx_strand_id
1 'polypeptide(L)'
;PTELVSLTAFYKHIKDPISRIEVASAGGYLSYENISDRATVAGVEVEIRKNLFVRPLSSAANGMNKLSFGLNGSYIYTNAKMPLATVTTGSQLEGAAPWIANFDLSHHFTRDERSFVNTLVLNYVSDKIYTIGTQGYQDIMERGLVTLDFVSQARLNKYLSLNLKARNLLNPSHKLSRKANESGEKVVLGDYKKGINISLGVSCTF
;
A
#
# COMPACT_ATOMS: atom_id res chain seq x y z
N PRO A 1 -24.45 -2.60 3.18
CA PRO A 1 -24.62 -1.30 2.54
C PRO A 1 -23.76 -1.26 1.29
N THR A 2 -24.30 -0.74 0.20
CA THR A 2 -23.62 -0.65 -1.09
C THR A 2 -22.82 0.66 -1.22
N GLU A 3 -23.05 1.61 -0.33
CA GLU A 3 -22.38 2.90 -0.26
C GLU A 3 -21.96 3.17 1.18
N LEU A 4 -20.80 3.80 1.34
CA LEU A 4 -20.18 4.07 2.64
C LEU A 4 -19.37 5.36 2.56
N VAL A 5 -19.46 6.17 3.60
CA VAL A 5 -18.48 7.21 3.93
C VAL A 5 -18.09 6.99 5.38
N SER A 6 -16.81 6.84 5.63
CA SER A 6 -16.26 6.64 6.97
C SER A 6 -15.07 7.56 7.19
N LEU A 7 -15.00 8.13 8.38
CA LEU A 7 -13.86 8.90 8.86
C LEU A 7 -13.44 8.31 10.22
N THR A 8 -12.18 7.90 10.32
CA THR A 8 -11.61 7.34 11.54
C THR A 8 -10.39 8.15 11.94
N ALA A 9 -10.29 8.52 13.22
CA ALA A 9 -9.09 9.07 13.80
C ALA A 9 -8.52 8.07 14.82
N PHE A 10 -7.19 7.96 14.87
CA PHE A 10 -6.54 7.07 15.82
C PHE A 10 -5.33 7.74 16.47
N TYR A 11 -5.00 7.25 17.66
CA TYR A 11 -3.83 7.62 18.42
C TYR A 11 -3.23 6.39 19.08
N LYS A 12 -1.90 6.23 19.01
CA LYS A 12 -1.17 5.14 19.65
C LYS A 12 0.05 5.71 20.38
N HIS A 13 0.28 5.21 21.57
CA HIS A 13 1.53 5.41 22.30
C HIS A 13 2.29 4.08 22.30
N ILE A 14 3.54 4.11 21.87
CA ILE A 14 4.40 2.92 21.78
C ILE A 14 5.56 3.14 22.73
N LYS A 15 5.78 2.19 23.64
CA LYS A 15 6.93 2.16 24.52
C LYS A 15 8.01 1.31 23.89
N ASP A 16 9.25 1.76 24.01
CA ASP A 16 10.46 1.07 23.53
C ASP A 16 10.32 0.52 22.08
N PRO A 17 9.99 1.39 21.08
CA PRO A 17 9.85 0.92 19.70
C PRO A 17 11.16 0.35 19.18
N ILE A 18 11.09 -0.81 18.54
CA ILE A 18 12.23 -1.41 17.85
C ILE A 18 12.36 -0.75 16.48
N SER A 19 13.57 -0.34 16.12
CA SER A 19 13.89 0.25 14.84
C SER A 19 15.09 -0.44 14.21
N ARG A 20 15.08 -0.57 12.91
CA ARG A 20 16.25 -1.01 12.15
C ARG A 20 17.22 0.15 12.02
N ILE A 21 18.45 -0.09 12.42
CA ILE A 21 19.54 0.87 12.37
C ILE A 21 20.67 0.35 11.47
N GLU A 22 21.45 1.27 10.93
CA GLU A 22 22.72 0.96 10.32
C GLU A 22 23.82 1.13 11.36
N VAL A 23 24.57 0.06 11.60
CA VAL A 23 25.74 0.10 12.48
C VAL A 23 26.91 0.67 11.70
N ALA A 24 27.54 1.72 12.25
CA ALA A 24 28.72 2.31 11.62
C ALA A 24 29.88 1.31 11.63
N SER A 25 30.09 0.67 10.49
CA SER A 25 31.14 -0.30 10.27
C SER A 25 31.53 -0.29 8.78
N ALA A 26 32.72 -0.73 8.47
CA ALA A 26 33.17 -0.85 7.08
C ALA A 26 32.30 -1.81 6.23
N GLY A 27 31.50 -2.66 6.86
CA GLY A 27 30.61 -3.62 6.20
C GLY A 27 29.15 -3.18 6.05
N GLY A 28 28.74 -2.03 6.63
CA GLY A 28 27.36 -1.52 6.52
C GLY A 28 26.32 -2.49 7.10
N TYR A 29 26.57 -3.07 8.27
CA TYR A 29 25.66 -4.04 8.88
C TYR A 29 24.39 -3.35 9.40
N LEU A 30 23.27 -4.05 9.26
CA LEU A 30 21.99 -3.65 9.84
C LEU A 30 21.75 -4.38 11.16
N SER A 31 21.23 -3.67 12.15
CA SER A 31 20.81 -4.20 13.46
C SER A 31 19.41 -3.71 13.80
N TYR A 32 18.85 -4.22 14.89
CA TYR A 32 17.57 -3.80 15.44
C TYR A 32 17.78 -3.40 16.89
N GLU A 33 17.37 -2.20 17.24
CA GLU A 33 17.54 -1.64 18.57
C GLU A 33 16.34 -0.80 19.02
N ASN A 34 16.16 -0.69 20.33
CA ASN A 34 15.23 0.26 20.93
C ASN A 34 15.91 1.63 21.05
N ILE A 35 15.99 2.36 19.92
CA ILE A 35 16.68 3.66 19.89
C ILE A 35 15.85 4.81 20.46
N SER A 36 14.62 4.53 20.87
CA SER A 36 13.70 5.50 21.46
C SER A 36 12.97 4.88 22.65
N ASP A 37 12.83 5.62 23.74
CA ASP A 37 12.05 5.18 24.90
C ASP A 37 10.54 5.17 24.59
N ARG A 38 10.11 6.02 23.67
CA ARG A 38 8.70 6.18 23.31
C ARG A 38 8.50 6.75 21.93
N ALA A 39 7.40 6.35 21.31
CA ALA A 39 6.90 6.96 20.09
C ALA A 39 5.40 7.21 20.17
N THR A 40 4.96 8.20 19.43
CA THR A 40 3.56 8.53 19.23
C THR A 40 3.22 8.34 17.76
N VAL A 41 2.08 7.71 17.50
CA VAL A 41 1.49 7.59 16.18
C VAL A 41 0.08 8.15 16.25
N ALA A 42 -0.24 9.09 15.38
CA ALA A 42 -1.58 9.62 15.23
C ALA A 42 -1.95 9.68 13.75
N GLY A 43 -3.21 9.52 13.43
CA GLY A 43 -3.61 9.58 12.04
C GLY A 43 -5.10 9.68 11.82
N VAL A 44 -5.44 9.89 10.58
CA VAL A 44 -6.82 9.91 10.10
C VAL A 44 -6.93 9.01 8.87
N GLU A 45 -8.06 8.32 8.78
CA GLU A 45 -8.41 7.46 7.66
C GLU A 45 -9.77 7.88 7.12
N VAL A 46 -9.88 7.96 5.79
CA VAL A 46 -11.13 8.24 5.08
C VAL A 46 -11.41 7.06 4.16
N GLU A 47 -12.63 6.56 4.20
CA GLU A 47 -13.11 5.55 3.27
C GLU A 47 -14.39 6.04 2.61
N ILE A 48 -14.44 5.95 1.29
CA ILE A 48 -15.61 6.27 0.48
C ILE A 48 -15.87 5.11 -0.46
N ARG A 49 -17.09 4.59 -0.47
CA ARG A 49 -17.58 3.63 -1.46
C ARG A 49 -18.87 4.15 -2.06
N LYS A 50 -18.94 4.18 -3.38
CA LYS A 50 -20.13 4.66 -4.07
C LYS A 50 -20.40 3.92 -5.36
N ASN A 51 -21.68 3.73 -5.65
CA ASN A 51 -22.14 3.26 -6.96
C ASN A 51 -22.22 4.46 -7.91
N LEU A 52 -21.52 4.37 -9.05
CA LEU A 52 -21.62 5.36 -10.12
C LEU A 52 -22.90 5.17 -10.89
N PHE A 53 -23.24 3.90 -11.16
CA PHE A 53 -24.56 3.54 -11.64
C PHE A 53 -24.94 2.10 -11.24
N VAL A 54 -26.22 1.86 -11.17
CA VAL A 54 -26.84 0.54 -11.02
C VAL A 54 -28.00 0.48 -11.99
N ARG A 55 -27.94 -0.41 -12.99
CA ARG A 55 -28.97 -0.58 -14.01
C ARG A 55 -29.46 -2.02 -14.04
N PRO A 56 -30.70 -2.28 -13.62
CA PRO A 56 -31.36 -3.57 -13.84
C PRO A 56 -31.47 -3.84 -15.34
N LEU A 57 -31.28 -5.09 -15.74
CA LEU A 57 -31.48 -5.53 -17.12
C LEU A 57 -32.88 -6.10 -17.27
N SER A 58 -33.77 -5.41 -17.98
CA SER A 58 -35.19 -5.79 -18.12
C SER A 58 -35.41 -7.12 -18.84
N SER A 59 -34.41 -7.69 -19.49
CA SER A 59 -34.49 -8.95 -20.25
C SER A 59 -34.08 -10.19 -19.48
N ALA A 60 -33.75 -10.08 -18.19
CA ALA A 60 -33.27 -11.20 -17.38
C ALA A 60 -33.79 -11.08 -15.93
N ALA A 61 -34.24 -12.19 -15.31
CA ALA A 61 -34.83 -12.20 -13.98
C ALA A 61 -33.88 -11.66 -12.89
N ASN A 62 -32.57 -11.80 -13.06
CA ASN A 62 -31.53 -11.33 -12.13
C ASN A 62 -30.45 -10.49 -12.86
N GLY A 63 -30.85 -9.77 -13.91
CA GLY A 63 -29.91 -8.97 -14.70
C GLY A 63 -29.53 -7.66 -14.01
N MET A 64 -28.24 -7.39 -13.86
CA MET A 64 -27.72 -6.16 -13.26
C MET A 64 -26.43 -5.73 -13.98
N ASN A 65 -26.33 -4.45 -14.24
CA ASN A 65 -25.09 -3.78 -14.65
C ASN A 65 -24.78 -2.67 -13.64
N LYS A 66 -23.66 -2.81 -12.95
CA LYS A 66 -23.27 -1.91 -11.86
C LYS A 66 -21.82 -1.50 -12.03
N LEU A 67 -21.55 -0.21 -11.87
CA LEU A 67 -20.22 0.35 -11.73
C LEU A 67 -20.11 1.02 -10.37
N SER A 68 -19.08 0.70 -9.62
CA SER A 68 -18.81 1.27 -8.30
C SER A 68 -17.34 1.60 -8.15
N PHE A 69 -17.04 2.58 -7.31
CA PHE A 69 -15.67 2.86 -6.91
C PHE A 69 -15.53 2.83 -5.39
N GLY A 70 -14.31 2.54 -4.95
CA GLY A 70 -13.85 2.69 -3.60
C GLY A 70 -12.64 3.62 -3.56
N LEU A 71 -12.58 4.45 -2.55
CA LEU A 71 -11.42 5.28 -2.21
C LEU A 71 -11.14 5.11 -0.73
N ASN A 72 -9.91 4.75 -0.41
CA ASN A 72 -9.41 4.74 0.97
C ASN A 72 -8.13 5.55 1.01
N GLY A 73 -8.01 6.45 1.98
CA GLY A 73 -6.82 7.26 2.19
C GLY A 73 -6.51 7.40 3.66
N SER A 74 -5.23 7.34 4.02
CA SER A 74 -4.77 7.57 5.39
C SER A 74 -3.59 8.54 5.41
N TYR A 75 -3.62 9.41 6.42
CA TYR A 75 -2.50 10.23 6.82
C TYR A 75 -2.02 9.78 8.19
N ILE A 76 -0.73 9.47 8.31
CA ILE A 76 -0.11 8.93 9.52
C ILE A 76 1.03 9.85 9.94
N TYR A 77 0.86 10.49 11.07
CA TYR A 77 1.90 11.24 11.75
C TYR A 77 2.59 10.35 12.77
N THR A 78 3.92 10.36 12.79
CA THR A 78 4.72 9.63 13.78
C THR A 78 5.75 10.55 14.41
N ASN A 79 6.01 10.36 15.68
CA ASN A 79 7.04 11.08 16.43
C ASN A 79 7.68 10.14 17.45
N ALA A 80 8.93 9.77 17.20
CA ALA A 80 9.75 9.00 18.11
C ALA A 80 10.79 9.93 18.75
N LYS A 81 10.88 9.92 20.09
CA LYS A 81 11.84 10.75 20.82
C LYS A 81 13.21 10.07 20.77
N MET A 82 14.02 10.42 19.78
CA MET A 82 15.34 9.86 19.57
C MET A 82 16.39 10.50 20.52
N PRO A 83 17.35 9.74 21.07
CA PRO A 83 18.49 10.29 21.79
C PRO A 83 19.37 11.11 20.84
N LEU A 84 19.77 12.30 21.25
CA LEU A 84 20.52 13.29 20.44
C LEU A 84 21.88 12.78 19.92
N ALA A 85 22.48 11.79 20.56
CA ALA A 85 23.86 11.39 20.28
C ALA A 85 24.03 10.35 19.16
N THR A 86 22.96 9.68 18.73
CA THR A 86 23.07 8.50 17.86
C THR A 86 22.35 8.61 16.51
N VAL A 87 21.48 9.60 16.34
CA VAL A 87 20.61 9.70 15.15
C VAL A 87 20.75 11.08 14.51
N THR A 88 21.07 11.10 13.23
CA THR A 88 21.32 12.34 12.48
C THR A 88 20.06 13.02 11.99
N THR A 89 18.93 12.34 11.93
CA THR A 89 17.71 12.84 11.30
C THR A 89 16.46 12.46 12.07
N GLY A 90 15.57 13.42 12.14
CA GLY A 90 14.13 13.32 12.36
C GLY A 90 13.62 12.47 13.53
N SER A 91 12.32 12.57 13.73
CA SER A 91 11.58 11.87 14.78
C SER A 91 10.56 10.85 14.19
N GLN A 92 10.66 10.53 12.91
CA GLN A 92 9.73 9.59 12.28
C GLN A 92 10.05 8.15 12.63
N LEU A 93 9.03 7.34 12.80
CA LEU A 93 9.17 5.88 12.97
C LEU A 93 9.56 5.22 11.65
N GLU A 94 10.52 4.30 11.75
CA GLU A 94 10.89 3.42 10.64
C GLU A 94 9.68 2.62 10.15
N GLY A 95 9.58 2.46 8.84
CA GLY A 95 8.53 1.71 8.18
C GLY A 95 7.18 2.42 8.05
N ALA A 96 6.95 3.53 8.75
CA ALA A 96 5.69 4.28 8.70
C ALA A 96 5.65 5.23 7.51
N ALA A 97 4.83 4.91 6.51
CA ALA A 97 4.56 5.81 5.38
C ALA A 97 3.55 6.90 5.81
N PRO A 98 3.87 8.21 5.68
CA PRO A 98 2.94 9.28 6.02
C PRO A 98 1.63 9.27 5.23
N TRP A 99 1.65 8.83 3.98
CA TRP A 99 0.48 8.77 3.12
C TRP A 99 0.31 7.41 2.50
N ILE A 100 -0.90 6.88 2.60
CA ILE A 100 -1.33 5.68 1.89
C ILE A 100 -2.67 6.01 1.24
N ALA A 101 -2.84 5.67 -0.03
CA ALA A 101 -4.10 5.83 -0.74
C ALA A 101 -4.37 4.63 -1.63
N ASN A 102 -5.62 4.19 -1.64
CA ASN A 102 -6.09 3.11 -2.49
C ASN A 102 -7.34 3.57 -3.23
N PHE A 103 -7.41 3.26 -4.49
CA PHE A 103 -8.58 3.49 -5.33
C PHE A 103 -8.93 2.21 -6.05
N ASP A 104 -10.19 1.82 -6.03
CA ASP A 104 -10.69 0.72 -6.84
C ASP A 104 -11.87 1.14 -7.71
N LEU A 105 -11.95 0.59 -8.91
CA LEU A 105 -13.05 0.72 -9.83
C LEU A 105 -13.55 -0.67 -10.18
N SER A 106 -14.77 -1.00 -9.80
CA SER A 106 -15.36 -2.32 -9.96
C SER A 106 -16.59 -2.27 -10.86
N HIS A 107 -16.54 -3.03 -11.94
CA HIS A 107 -17.66 -3.25 -12.85
C HIS A 107 -18.25 -4.65 -12.61
N HIS A 108 -19.53 -4.71 -12.26
CA HIS A 108 -20.29 -5.93 -12.05
C HIS A 108 -21.36 -6.05 -13.10
N PHE A 109 -21.31 -7.11 -13.87
CA PHE A 109 -22.34 -7.48 -14.84
C PHE A 109 -22.87 -8.86 -14.48
N THR A 110 -24.19 -8.97 -14.30
CA THR A 110 -24.87 -10.24 -14.03
C THR A 110 -26.04 -10.39 -14.97
N ARG A 111 -26.17 -11.55 -15.58
CA ARG A 111 -27.29 -11.93 -16.41
C ARG A 111 -27.56 -13.43 -16.30
N ASP A 112 -28.73 -13.79 -15.77
CA ASP A 112 -29.11 -15.17 -15.51
C ASP A 112 -28.07 -15.91 -14.63
N GLU A 113 -27.43 -16.96 -15.11
CA GLU A 113 -26.38 -17.70 -14.41
C GLU A 113 -24.96 -17.13 -14.62
N ARG A 114 -24.81 -16.14 -15.48
CA ARG A 114 -23.52 -15.54 -15.84
C ARG A 114 -23.25 -14.30 -15.02
N SER A 115 -22.04 -14.18 -14.51
CA SER A 115 -21.60 -12.96 -13.88
C SER A 115 -20.15 -12.63 -14.23
N PHE A 116 -19.87 -11.35 -14.40
CA PHE A 116 -18.54 -10.82 -14.67
C PHE A 116 -18.27 -9.71 -13.65
N VAL A 117 -17.19 -9.84 -12.92
CA VAL A 117 -16.72 -8.82 -11.99
C VAL A 117 -15.31 -8.45 -12.39
N ASN A 118 -15.12 -7.21 -12.83
CA ASN A 118 -13.83 -6.68 -13.22
C ASN A 118 -13.47 -5.55 -12.28
N THR A 119 -12.32 -5.63 -11.65
CA THR A 119 -11.84 -4.62 -10.70
C THR A 119 -10.45 -4.17 -11.08
N LEU A 120 -10.29 -2.86 -11.20
CA LEU A 120 -9.01 -2.18 -11.32
C LEU A 120 -8.67 -1.57 -9.97
N VAL A 121 -7.47 -1.83 -9.45
CA VAL A 121 -7.02 -1.34 -8.13
C VAL A 121 -5.72 -0.56 -8.30
N LEU A 122 -5.74 0.70 -7.87
CA LEU A 122 -4.58 1.58 -7.83
C LEU A 122 -4.19 1.78 -6.37
N ASN A 123 -2.93 1.49 -6.01
CA ASN A 123 -2.42 1.70 -4.67
C ASN A 123 -1.25 2.69 -4.72
N TYR A 124 -1.20 3.59 -3.76
CA TYR A 124 -0.11 4.53 -3.54
C TYR A 124 0.37 4.45 -2.10
N VAL A 125 1.68 4.39 -1.93
CA VAL A 125 2.37 4.51 -0.64
C VAL A 125 3.46 5.56 -0.79
N SER A 126 3.53 6.52 0.12
CA SER A 126 4.56 7.57 0.09
C SER A 126 5.93 7.06 0.52
N ASP A 127 6.95 7.90 0.37
CA ASP A 127 8.30 7.67 0.90
C ASP A 127 8.21 7.37 2.41
N LYS A 128 9.06 6.46 2.90
CA LYS A 128 9.18 6.11 4.31
C LYS A 128 10.62 5.82 4.69
N ILE A 129 10.94 5.92 5.95
CA ILE A 129 12.25 5.50 6.45
C ILE A 129 12.35 3.98 6.35
N TYR A 130 13.36 3.50 5.65
CA TYR A 130 13.71 2.08 5.55
C TYR A 130 14.67 1.66 6.66
N THR A 131 15.64 2.52 6.98
CA THR A 131 16.62 2.30 8.05
C THR A 131 16.99 3.65 8.65
N ILE A 132 17.03 3.73 9.96
CA ILE A 132 17.44 4.94 10.68
C ILE A 132 18.96 5.07 10.61
N GLY A 133 19.42 6.24 10.21
CA GLY A 133 20.83 6.58 10.21
C GLY A 133 21.35 6.81 11.63
N THR A 134 22.55 6.33 11.91
CA THR A 134 23.24 6.52 13.18
C THR A 134 24.64 7.05 12.95
N GLN A 135 25.26 7.63 13.98
CA GLN A 135 26.67 8.06 13.99
C GLN A 135 27.06 8.95 12.81
N GLY A 136 26.21 9.89 12.42
CA GLY A 136 26.47 10.83 11.33
C GLY A 136 25.93 10.42 9.96
N TYR A 137 25.43 9.20 9.80
CA TYR A 137 24.78 8.79 8.54
C TYR A 137 23.33 9.26 8.48
N GLN A 138 22.91 9.68 7.30
CA GLN A 138 21.50 10.01 7.00
C GLN A 138 20.65 8.75 6.89
N ASP A 139 19.34 8.87 7.15
CA ASP A 139 18.39 7.78 6.99
C ASP A 139 18.39 7.21 5.56
N ILE A 140 18.22 5.90 5.48
CA ILE A 140 17.91 5.25 4.20
C ILE A 140 16.41 5.35 4.00
N MET A 141 15.99 5.98 2.91
CA MET A 141 14.60 6.14 2.52
C MET A 141 14.20 5.10 1.48
N GLU A 142 13.08 4.43 1.72
CA GLU A 142 12.37 3.70 0.68
C GLU A 142 11.43 4.64 -0.04
N ARG A 143 11.56 4.71 -1.37
CA ARG A 143 10.76 5.60 -2.22
C ARG A 143 9.33 5.12 -2.34
N GLY A 144 8.42 6.08 -2.35
CA GLY A 144 7.01 5.83 -2.56
C GLY A 144 6.74 5.13 -3.89
N LEU A 145 5.68 4.35 -3.91
CA LEU A 145 5.31 3.50 -5.03
C LEU A 145 3.85 3.69 -5.41
N VAL A 146 3.60 3.58 -6.72
CA VAL A 146 2.26 3.40 -7.27
C VAL A 146 2.20 2.02 -7.91
N THR A 147 1.21 1.22 -7.54
CA THR A 147 0.95 -0.09 -8.16
C THR A 147 -0.45 -0.13 -8.76
N LEU A 148 -0.61 -0.88 -9.84
CA LEU A 148 -1.88 -1.09 -10.52
C LEU A 148 -2.11 -2.59 -10.66
N ASP A 149 -3.27 -3.05 -10.19
CA ASP A 149 -3.70 -4.44 -10.28
C ASP A 149 -5.03 -4.53 -11.04
N PHE A 150 -5.20 -5.59 -11.80
CA PHE A 150 -6.46 -5.93 -12.45
C PHE A 150 -6.89 -7.33 -12.03
N VAL A 151 -8.15 -7.44 -11.61
CA VAL A 151 -8.77 -8.71 -11.23
C VAL A 151 -10.06 -8.87 -12.01
N SER A 152 -10.22 -10.01 -12.67
CA SER A 152 -11.44 -10.38 -13.38
C SER A 152 -11.93 -11.74 -12.90
N GLN A 153 -13.20 -11.80 -12.54
CA GLN A 153 -13.90 -13.04 -12.20
C GLN A 153 -15.07 -13.21 -13.16
N ALA A 154 -15.11 -14.33 -13.84
CA ALA A 154 -16.16 -14.66 -14.79
C ALA A 154 -16.82 -15.98 -14.42
N ARG A 155 -18.10 -15.96 -14.00
CA ARG A 155 -18.94 -17.15 -13.94
C ARG A 155 -19.61 -17.29 -15.29
N LEU A 156 -19.28 -18.34 -16.03
CA LEU A 156 -19.81 -18.60 -17.38
C LEU A 156 -21.13 -19.36 -17.34
N ASN A 157 -21.28 -20.24 -16.35
CA ASN A 157 -22.49 -21.01 -16.04
C ASN A 157 -22.39 -21.57 -14.62
N LYS A 158 -23.36 -22.41 -14.21
CA LYS A 158 -23.37 -23.03 -12.86
C LYS A 158 -22.18 -23.95 -12.58
N TYR A 159 -21.48 -24.42 -13.61
CA TYR A 159 -20.39 -25.39 -13.50
C TYR A 159 -19.01 -24.77 -13.66
N LEU A 160 -18.87 -23.63 -14.38
CA LEU A 160 -17.57 -23.11 -14.81
C LEU A 160 -17.38 -21.65 -14.41
N SER A 161 -16.29 -21.40 -13.70
CA SER A 161 -15.82 -20.04 -13.38
C SER A 161 -14.36 -19.87 -13.74
N LEU A 162 -14.01 -18.69 -14.20
CA LEU A 162 -12.65 -18.26 -14.54
C LEU A 162 -12.24 -17.11 -13.64
N ASN A 163 -10.97 -17.09 -13.22
CA ASN A 163 -10.38 -16.02 -12.41
C ASN A 163 -9.07 -15.59 -13.03
N LEU A 164 -8.98 -14.35 -13.47
CA LEU A 164 -7.75 -13.72 -13.96
C LEU A 164 -7.28 -12.69 -12.95
N LYS A 165 -6.01 -12.74 -12.57
CA LYS A 165 -5.35 -11.72 -11.73
C LYS A 165 -4.08 -11.27 -12.44
N ALA A 166 -3.99 -9.99 -12.74
CA ALA A 166 -2.79 -9.35 -13.26
C ALA A 166 -2.36 -8.27 -12.25
N ARG A 167 -1.25 -8.53 -11.55
CA ARG A 167 -0.76 -7.68 -10.46
C ARG A 167 0.50 -6.95 -10.86
N ASN A 168 0.67 -5.78 -10.25
CA ASN A 168 1.85 -4.93 -10.43
C ASN A 168 2.06 -4.53 -11.90
N LEU A 169 0.97 -4.16 -12.60
CA LEU A 169 0.98 -3.83 -14.03
C LEU A 169 1.92 -2.65 -14.38
N LEU A 170 2.07 -1.69 -13.47
CA LEU A 170 3.00 -0.57 -13.65
C LEU A 170 4.45 -0.97 -13.46
N ASN A 171 4.71 -2.09 -12.76
CA ASN A 171 6.03 -2.60 -12.46
C ASN A 171 7.02 -1.52 -11.99
N PRO A 172 6.68 -0.73 -10.95
CA PRO A 172 7.51 0.36 -10.49
C PRO A 172 8.83 -0.13 -9.92
N SER A 173 9.83 0.72 -9.96
CA SER A 173 11.13 0.47 -9.34
C SER A 173 11.07 0.69 -7.84
N HIS A 174 11.45 -0.31 -7.06
CA HIS A 174 11.68 -0.19 -5.62
C HIS A 174 13.06 0.40 -5.39
N LYS A 175 13.11 1.63 -4.88
CA LYS A 175 14.37 2.38 -4.71
C LYS A 175 14.66 2.64 -3.25
N LEU A 176 15.86 2.28 -2.82
CA LEU A 176 16.45 2.71 -1.57
C LEU A 176 17.46 3.81 -1.86
N SER A 177 17.37 4.91 -1.14
CA SER A 177 18.29 6.04 -1.33
C SER A 177 18.55 6.76 -0.02
N ARG A 178 19.73 7.36 0.09
CA ARG A 178 20.07 8.27 1.20
C ARG A 178 20.58 9.60 0.65
N LYS A 179 20.54 10.65 1.45
CA LYS A 179 21.25 11.89 1.16
C LYS A 179 22.72 11.75 1.56
N ALA A 180 23.63 12.19 0.71
CA ALA A 180 25.04 12.32 1.08
C ALA A 180 25.18 13.46 2.11
N ASN A 181 26.02 13.28 3.13
CA ASN A 181 26.15 14.24 4.24
C ASN A 181 26.68 15.61 3.79
N GLU A 182 27.61 15.63 2.84
CA GLU A 182 28.29 16.87 2.42
C GLU A 182 27.58 17.60 1.28
N SER A 183 27.13 16.88 0.25
CA SER A 183 26.53 17.49 -0.94
C SER A 183 25.00 17.59 -0.87
N GLY A 184 24.36 16.83 0.01
CA GLY A 184 22.89 16.65 0.02
C GLY A 184 22.35 15.88 -1.19
N GLU A 185 23.22 15.41 -2.10
CA GLU A 185 22.82 14.60 -3.24
C GLU A 185 22.21 13.27 -2.81
N LYS A 186 21.27 12.79 -3.59
CA LYS A 186 20.64 11.48 -3.35
C LYS A 186 21.48 10.38 -3.96
N VAL A 187 22.01 9.52 -3.11
CA VAL A 187 22.70 8.31 -3.51
C VAL A 187 21.72 7.14 -3.51
N VAL A 188 21.62 6.43 -4.63
CA VAL A 188 20.80 5.22 -4.75
C VAL A 188 21.60 4.05 -4.23
N LEU A 189 21.05 3.38 -3.20
CA LEU A 189 21.66 2.21 -2.56
C LEU A 189 21.12 0.89 -3.11
N GLY A 190 19.92 0.92 -3.64
CA GLY A 190 19.27 -0.24 -4.26
C GLY A 190 18.16 0.19 -5.19
N ASP A 191 18.04 -0.49 -6.31
CA ASP A 191 16.99 -0.29 -7.30
C ASP A 191 16.64 -1.64 -7.94
N TYR A 192 15.39 -2.08 -7.77
CA TYR A 192 14.94 -3.35 -8.35
C TYR A 192 13.47 -3.31 -8.69
N LYS A 193 13.03 -4.16 -9.61
CA LYS A 193 11.64 -4.36 -10.00
C LYS A 193 11.18 -5.75 -9.61
N LYS A 194 9.95 -5.86 -9.09
CA LYS A 194 9.35 -7.16 -8.71
C LYS A 194 8.78 -7.94 -9.89
N GLY A 195 8.57 -7.26 -11.03
CA GLY A 195 7.94 -7.84 -12.21
C GLY A 195 6.40 -7.79 -12.14
N ILE A 196 5.78 -8.10 -13.26
CA ILE A 196 4.33 -8.26 -13.39
C ILE A 196 3.99 -9.72 -13.10
N ASN A 197 2.96 -9.95 -12.30
CA ASN A 197 2.47 -11.29 -11.97
C ASN A 197 1.08 -11.50 -12.61
N ILE A 198 0.96 -12.54 -13.43
CA ILE A 198 -0.31 -12.93 -14.06
C ILE A 198 -0.66 -14.35 -13.62
N SER A 199 -1.87 -14.54 -13.13
CA SER A 199 -2.40 -15.86 -12.77
C SER A 199 -3.79 -16.07 -13.34
N LEU A 200 -4.04 -17.27 -13.86
CA LEU A 200 -5.32 -17.73 -14.35
C LEU A 200 -5.76 -18.94 -13.53
N GLY A 201 -6.98 -18.87 -13.01
CA GLY A 201 -7.63 -19.96 -12.28
C GLY A 201 -8.90 -20.40 -13.01
N VAL A 202 -9.14 -21.69 -13.05
CA VAL A 202 -10.37 -22.30 -13.55
C VAL A 202 -10.99 -23.11 -12.42
N SER A 203 -12.28 -22.91 -12.16
CA SER A 203 -13.02 -23.68 -11.16
C SER A 203 -14.19 -24.40 -11.83
N CYS A 204 -14.25 -25.71 -11.62
CA CYS A 204 -15.36 -26.55 -12.09
C CYS A 204 -16.11 -27.13 -10.87
N THR A 205 -17.44 -27.03 -10.88
CA THR A 205 -18.34 -27.60 -9.86
C THR A 205 -19.15 -28.71 -10.52
N PHE A 206 -19.18 -29.90 -9.93
CA PHE A 206 -19.89 -31.07 -10.44
C PHE A 206 -21.18 -31.35 -9.64
#